data_580892fb1ddfff182151505ebf0c0540
#
_entry.id   580892fb1ddfff182151505ebf0c0540
#
_cell.length_a   1.000
_cell.length_b   1.000
_cell.length_c   1.000
_cell.angle_alpha   90.00
_cell.angle_beta   90.00
_cell.angle_gamma   90.00
#
_symmetry.space_group_name_H-M   'P 1'
#
loop_
_entity.id
_entity.type
_entity.pdbx_description
1 polymer ?
#
loop_
_entity_poly.entity_id
_entity_poly.type
_entity_poly.pdbx_seq_one_letter_code
_entity_poly.pdbx_strand_id
1 'polypeptide(L)'
;CCLGLVLLSQRLSKAIAPGTTLLQGWRDPDDRLHSRICDTVLIVLALLLLLPPLLAVIVDGVNRQLPEVLAQPVLWQALWTSLRIALAAGVLCVVLTMMLLWSSRELRARQKMLAGQALEMSGMLILAMPGIVLATGFFLLLNNTIGLPQSADGIVIFTNALMAIPYALKVLENPMRDITARYSMLCQSLGIEGWSRLKVVELRALKRPLAQALAFACVLSIGDFGVVAL
;
A
#
# COMPACT_ATOMS: atom_id res chain seq x y z
N CYS A 1 1.22 12.36 -18.24
CA CYS A 1 2.37 11.43 -18.38
C CYS A 1 2.26 10.18 -17.49
N CYS A 2 1.91 10.30 -16.17
CA CYS A 2 1.81 9.15 -15.27
C CYS A 2 0.75 8.11 -15.70
N LEU A 3 -0.40 8.55 -16.19
CA LEU A 3 -1.48 7.67 -16.65
C LEU A 3 -1.05 6.82 -17.86
N GLY A 4 -0.27 7.39 -18.78
CA GLY A 4 0.29 6.68 -19.93
C GLY A 4 1.30 5.60 -19.51
N LEU A 5 2.16 5.89 -18.52
CA LEU A 5 3.13 4.93 -17.99
C LEU A 5 2.45 3.77 -17.24
N VAL A 6 1.39 4.05 -16.48
CA VAL A 6 0.61 3.01 -15.80
C VAL A 6 -0.11 2.10 -16.80
N LEU A 7 -0.71 2.67 -17.85
CA LEU A 7 -1.34 1.88 -18.93
C LEU A 7 -0.31 1.05 -19.72
N LEU A 8 0.87 1.61 -19.96
CA LEU A 8 1.96 0.91 -20.63
C LEU A 8 2.50 -0.23 -19.76
N SER A 9 2.71 -0.01 -18.47
CA SER A 9 3.16 -1.03 -17.53
C SER A 9 2.14 -2.18 -17.39
N GLN A 10 0.84 -1.87 -17.39
CA GLN A 10 -0.22 -2.89 -17.38
C GLN A 10 -0.30 -3.70 -18.67
N ARG A 11 0.03 -3.11 -19.83
CA ARG A 11 0.10 -3.86 -21.08
C ARG A 11 1.35 -4.75 -21.16
N LEU A 12 2.47 -4.30 -20.63
CA LEU A 12 3.72 -5.07 -20.59
C LEU A 12 3.66 -6.22 -19.55
N SER A 13 3.00 -6.02 -18.41
CA SER A 13 2.88 -7.05 -17.38
C SER A 13 1.91 -8.20 -17.72
N LYS A 14 1.11 -8.08 -18.78
CA LYS A 14 0.25 -9.18 -19.27
C LYS A 14 1.01 -10.37 -19.84
N ALA A 15 2.31 -10.25 -20.07
CA ALA A 15 3.13 -11.27 -20.73
C ALA A 15 3.82 -12.26 -19.78
N ILE A 16 3.73 -12.06 -18.46
CA ILE A 16 4.39 -12.96 -17.52
C ILE A 16 3.32 -13.74 -16.75
N ALA A 17 2.97 -14.91 -17.28
CA ALA A 17 2.25 -15.91 -16.50
C ALA A 17 3.14 -16.32 -15.32
N PRO A 18 2.63 -16.36 -14.06
CA PRO A 18 3.39 -16.87 -12.95
C PRO A 18 3.48 -18.40 -13.06
N GLY A 19 4.45 -18.86 -13.84
CA GLY A 19 4.92 -20.23 -13.69
C GLY A 19 5.59 -20.33 -12.32
N THR A 20 5.11 -21.22 -11.48
CA THR A 20 5.75 -21.66 -10.23
C THR A 20 7.04 -22.44 -10.53
N THR A 21 7.94 -21.84 -11.26
CA THR A 21 9.32 -22.30 -11.32
C THR A 21 10.04 -21.59 -10.17
N LEU A 22 10.45 -22.37 -9.19
CA LEU A 22 11.54 -21.97 -8.31
C LEU A 22 12.56 -21.27 -9.19
N LEU A 23 12.78 -19.98 -8.98
CA LEU A 23 13.87 -19.25 -9.60
C LEU A 23 15.16 -19.88 -9.13
N GLN A 24 15.52 -21.03 -9.73
CA GLN A 24 16.88 -21.46 -9.72
C GLN A 24 17.63 -20.36 -10.48
N GLY A 25 18.46 -19.62 -9.75
CA GLY A 25 19.25 -18.54 -10.31
C GLY A 25 20.06 -19.11 -11.49
N TRP A 26 19.52 -18.98 -12.69
CA TRP A 26 20.25 -19.28 -13.92
C TRP A 26 21.30 -18.19 -14.03
N ARG A 27 22.53 -18.64 -13.84
CA ARG A 27 23.70 -17.82 -14.14
C ARG A 27 23.71 -17.63 -15.64
N ASP A 28 23.61 -16.38 -16.08
CA ASP A 28 23.68 -16.05 -17.51
C ASP A 28 25.07 -16.46 -18.02
N PRO A 29 25.18 -17.37 -19.01
CA PRO A 29 26.47 -17.86 -19.51
C PRO A 29 27.32 -16.74 -20.16
N ASP A 30 26.70 -15.58 -20.46
CA ASP A 30 27.36 -14.42 -21.09
C ASP A 30 27.68 -13.30 -20.09
N ASP A 31 27.79 -13.65 -18.79
CA ASP A 31 28.12 -12.73 -17.70
C ASP A 31 29.58 -12.27 -17.81
N ARG A 32 29.81 -11.32 -18.73
CA ARG A 32 31.12 -10.74 -18.99
C ARG A 32 31.59 -9.92 -17.79
N LEU A 33 32.91 -9.92 -17.56
CA LEU A 33 33.53 -9.18 -16.47
C LEU A 33 33.09 -7.70 -16.43
N HIS A 34 32.86 -7.10 -17.61
CA HIS A 34 32.35 -5.73 -17.76
C HIS A 34 30.95 -5.54 -17.15
N SER A 35 30.03 -6.48 -17.32
CA SER A 35 28.67 -6.44 -16.75
C SER A 35 28.73 -6.42 -15.23
N ARG A 36 29.57 -7.27 -14.64
CA ARG A 36 29.77 -7.32 -13.18
C ARG A 36 30.36 -6.04 -12.60
N ILE A 37 31.32 -5.43 -13.31
CA ILE A 37 31.91 -4.16 -12.89
C ILE A 37 30.85 -3.06 -12.93
N CYS A 38 30.05 -2.97 -14.01
CA CYS A 38 28.96 -2.02 -14.13
C CYS A 38 27.92 -2.21 -13.03
N ASP A 39 27.49 -3.44 -12.77
CA ASP A 39 26.53 -3.75 -11.70
C ASP A 39 27.07 -3.41 -10.32
N THR A 40 28.35 -3.74 -10.07
CA THR A 40 29.01 -3.40 -8.79
C THR A 40 29.11 -1.89 -8.62
N VAL A 41 29.51 -1.16 -9.65
CA VAL A 41 29.60 0.30 -9.63
C VAL A 41 28.23 0.93 -9.39
N LEU A 42 27.18 0.43 -10.05
CA LEU A 42 25.79 0.89 -9.85
C LEU A 42 25.31 0.65 -8.40
N ILE A 43 25.58 -0.54 -7.86
CA ILE A 43 25.20 -0.89 -6.49
C ILE A 43 25.98 -0.02 -5.49
N VAL A 44 27.28 0.16 -5.67
CA VAL A 44 28.12 1.01 -4.81
C VAL A 44 27.68 2.47 -4.88
N LEU A 45 27.37 2.97 -6.08
CA LEU A 45 26.86 4.33 -6.26
C LEU A 45 25.52 4.54 -5.57
N ALA A 46 24.60 3.58 -5.71
CA ALA A 46 23.30 3.61 -5.05
C ALA A 46 23.43 3.57 -3.52
N LEU A 47 24.32 2.72 -3.00
CA LEU A 47 24.60 2.65 -1.56
C LEU A 47 25.24 3.96 -1.07
N LEU A 48 26.19 4.52 -1.81
CA LEU A 48 26.86 5.77 -1.46
C LEU A 48 25.92 6.98 -1.48
N LEU A 49 24.85 6.92 -2.27
CA LEU A 49 23.80 7.95 -2.32
C LEU A 49 22.78 7.79 -1.18
N LEU A 50 22.42 6.55 -0.83
CA LEU A 50 21.38 6.27 0.17
C LEU A 50 21.89 6.19 1.60
N LEU A 51 23.12 5.66 1.80
CA LEU A 51 23.67 5.43 3.14
C LEU A 51 23.99 6.72 3.91
N PRO A 52 24.63 7.76 3.33
CA PRO A 52 25.01 8.96 4.06
C PRO A 52 23.84 9.68 4.74
N PRO A 53 22.69 9.97 4.05
CA PRO A 53 21.57 10.63 4.72
C PRO A 53 20.94 9.75 5.82
N LEU A 54 20.89 8.43 5.64
CA LEU A 54 20.41 7.52 6.69
C LEU A 54 21.33 7.49 7.90
N LEU A 55 22.65 7.43 7.66
CA LEU A 55 23.63 7.47 8.75
C LEU A 55 23.62 8.83 9.47
N ALA A 56 23.48 9.94 8.74
CA ALA A 56 23.37 11.26 9.33
C ALA A 56 22.19 11.34 10.31
N VAL A 57 21.01 10.87 9.89
CA VAL A 57 19.81 10.84 10.76
C VAL A 57 20.04 9.98 12.00
N ILE A 58 20.73 8.83 11.87
CA ILE A 58 21.02 7.96 13.01
C ILE A 58 22.03 8.62 13.96
N VAL A 59 23.10 9.20 13.43
CA VAL A 59 24.17 9.83 14.22
C VAL A 59 23.65 11.08 14.94
N ASP A 60 22.87 11.92 14.26
CA ASP A 60 22.24 13.09 14.87
C ASP A 60 21.14 12.71 15.87
N GLY A 61 20.43 11.61 15.62
CA GLY A 61 19.40 11.08 16.52
C GLY A 61 19.97 10.50 17.81
N VAL A 62 21.18 9.95 17.79
CA VAL A 62 21.89 9.42 18.98
C VAL A 62 22.70 10.54 19.66
N ASN A 63 22.00 11.56 20.13
CA ASN A 63 22.63 12.69 20.83
C ASN A 63 22.51 12.52 22.35
N ARG A 64 23.34 13.26 23.12
CA ARG A 64 23.33 13.25 24.60
C ARG A 64 21.98 13.65 25.23
N GLN A 65 21.11 14.31 24.46
CA GLN A 65 19.75 14.70 24.85
C GLN A 65 18.71 13.57 24.71
N LEU A 66 19.07 12.48 24.05
CA LEU A 66 18.16 11.35 23.78
C LEU A 66 17.54 10.76 25.08
N PRO A 67 18.27 10.54 26.19
CA PRO A 67 17.67 10.04 27.41
C PRO A 67 16.69 11.03 28.06
N GLU A 68 16.94 12.34 27.95
CA GLU A 68 16.03 13.37 28.47
C GLU A 68 14.72 13.43 27.67
N VAL A 69 14.81 13.31 26.35
CA VAL A 69 13.64 13.26 25.46
C VAL A 69 12.81 11.98 25.68
N LEU A 70 13.49 10.83 25.85
CA LEU A 70 12.82 9.56 26.15
C LEU A 70 12.12 9.55 27.53
N ALA A 71 12.61 10.34 28.48
CA ALA A 71 12.00 10.48 29.81
C ALA A 71 10.73 11.38 29.81
N GLN A 72 10.49 12.13 28.72
CA GLN A 72 9.33 13.02 28.64
C GLN A 72 8.03 12.24 28.41
N PRO A 73 7.00 12.41 29.25
CA PRO A 73 5.71 11.72 29.09
C PRO A 73 4.98 12.15 27.80
N VAL A 74 5.25 13.36 27.31
CA VAL A 74 4.68 13.91 26.06
C VAL A 74 5.07 13.06 24.85
N LEU A 75 6.32 12.54 24.82
CA LEU A 75 6.77 11.66 23.73
C LEU A 75 5.93 10.38 23.67
N TRP A 76 5.69 9.76 24.82
CA TRP A 76 4.92 8.51 24.87
C TRP A 76 3.44 8.72 24.51
N GLN A 77 2.87 9.85 24.89
CA GLN A 77 1.51 10.23 24.48
C GLN A 77 1.44 10.45 22.96
N ALA A 78 2.40 11.17 22.38
CA ALA A 78 2.49 11.40 20.95
C ALA A 78 2.66 10.08 20.15
N LEU A 79 3.55 9.19 20.63
CA LEU A 79 3.75 7.86 20.03
C LEU A 79 2.46 7.03 20.07
N TRP A 80 1.76 7.03 21.19
CA TRP A 80 0.51 6.30 21.34
C TRP A 80 -0.59 6.83 20.42
N THR A 81 -0.70 8.15 20.30
CA THR A 81 -1.65 8.80 19.39
C THR A 81 -1.34 8.46 17.94
N SER A 82 -0.08 8.58 17.53
CA SER A 82 0.37 8.23 16.17
C SER A 82 0.11 6.76 15.85
N LEU A 83 0.36 5.87 16.79
CA LEU A 83 0.11 4.43 16.60
C LEU A 83 -1.38 4.12 16.44
N ARG A 84 -2.23 4.77 17.23
CA ARG A 84 -3.70 4.62 17.12
C ARG A 84 -4.21 5.12 15.78
N ILE A 85 -3.75 6.30 15.34
CA ILE A 85 -4.12 6.89 14.05
C ILE A 85 -3.65 5.97 12.90
N ALA A 86 -2.40 5.50 12.96
CA ALA A 86 -1.85 4.62 11.93
C ALA A 86 -2.58 3.27 11.83
N LEU A 87 -2.91 2.66 12.97
CA LEU A 87 -3.70 1.42 12.99
C LEU A 87 -5.11 1.64 12.44
N ALA A 88 -5.78 2.72 12.83
CA ALA A 88 -7.11 3.04 12.33
C ALA A 88 -7.09 3.30 10.82
N ALA A 89 -6.12 4.09 10.34
CA ALA A 89 -5.93 4.36 8.92
C ALA A 89 -5.59 3.08 8.13
N GLY A 90 -4.71 2.23 8.67
CA GLY A 90 -4.34 0.96 8.05
C GLY A 90 -5.52 0.00 7.93
N VAL A 91 -6.30 -0.16 8.98
CA VAL A 91 -7.51 -1.01 8.95
C VAL A 91 -8.52 -0.47 7.96
N LEU A 92 -8.78 0.84 7.97
CA LEU A 92 -9.69 1.49 7.03
C LEU A 92 -9.23 1.30 5.59
N CYS A 93 -7.93 1.50 5.31
CA CYS A 93 -7.32 1.27 4.00
C CYS A 93 -7.55 -0.17 3.51
N VAL A 94 -7.25 -1.17 4.35
CA VAL A 94 -7.42 -2.58 3.99
C VAL A 94 -8.89 -2.91 3.71
N VAL A 95 -9.82 -2.41 4.52
CA VAL A 95 -11.26 -2.61 4.31
C VAL A 95 -11.71 -1.99 2.99
N LEU A 96 -11.34 -0.73 2.72
CA LEU A 96 -11.69 -0.04 1.47
C LEU A 96 -11.09 -0.75 0.25
N THR A 97 -9.83 -1.17 0.34
CA THR A 97 -9.15 -1.90 -0.74
C THR A 97 -9.81 -3.25 -1.01
N MET A 98 -10.18 -3.99 0.04
CA MET A 98 -10.91 -5.25 -0.11
C MET A 98 -12.30 -5.06 -0.73
N MET A 99 -13.03 -4.03 -0.32
CA MET A 99 -14.34 -3.68 -0.92
C MET A 99 -14.17 -3.34 -2.41
N LEU A 100 -13.14 -2.57 -2.76
CA LEU A 100 -12.85 -2.17 -4.14
C LEU A 100 -12.49 -3.38 -5.01
N LEU A 101 -11.60 -4.26 -4.54
CA LEU A 101 -11.21 -5.48 -5.26
C LEU A 101 -12.38 -6.45 -5.40
N TRP A 102 -13.19 -6.61 -4.37
CA TRP A 102 -14.37 -7.48 -4.43
C TRP A 102 -15.41 -6.95 -5.42
N SER A 103 -15.71 -5.65 -5.36
CA SER A 103 -16.62 -5.01 -6.32
C SER A 103 -16.14 -5.11 -7.75
N SER A 104 -14.82 -4.89 -7.98
CA SER A 104 -14.19 -5.05 -9.30
C SER A 104 -14.35 -6.48 -9.84
N ARG A 105 -14.12 -7.48 -8.98
CA ARG A 105 -14.31 -8.89 -9.34
C ARG A 105 -15.75 -9.21 -9.71
N GLU A 106 -16.71 -8.75 -8.93
CA GLU A 106 -18.13 -8.96 -9.19
C GLU A 106 -18.56 -8.33 -10.51
N LEU A 107 -18.08 -7.12 -10.81
CA LEU A 107 -18.34 -6.47 -12.10
C LEU A 107 -17.76 -7.26 -13.27
N ARG A 108 -16.56 -7.84 -13.12
CA ARG A 108 -15.94 -8.69 -14.14
C ARG A 108 -16.71 -10.00 -14.32
N ALA A 109 -17.24 -10.59 -13.25
CA ALA A 109 -18.07 -11.78 -13.30
C ALA A 109 -19.37 -11.53 -14.08
N ARG A 110 -19.92 -10.30 -13.98
CA ARG A 110 -21.10 -9.85 -14.72
C ARG A 110 -20.78 -9.37 -16.15
N GLN A 111 -19.67 -9.76 -16.73
CA GLN A 111 -19.21 -9.39 -18.09
C GLN A 111 -18.95 -7.87 -18.29
N LYS A 112 -18.89 -7.08 -17.20
CA LYS A 112 -18.59 -5.65 -17.25
C LYS A 112 -17.09 -5.40 -17.03
N MET A 113 -16.24 -5.91 -17.92
CA MET A 113 -14.78 -5.84 -17.75
C MET A 113 -14.24 -4.40 -17.66
N LEU A 114 -14.77 -3.48 -18.48
CA LEU A 114 -14.33 -2.07 -18.46
C LEU A 114 -14.66 -1.39 -17.13
N ALA A 115 -15.84 -1.65 -16.57
CA ALA A 115 -16.25 -1.07 -15.29
C ALA A 115 -15.37 -1.59 -14.13
N GLY A 116 -15.02 -2.89 -14.13
CA GLY A 116 -14.11 -3.44 -13.14
C GLY A 116 -12.71 -2.84 -13.22
N GLN A 117 -12.18 -2.65 -14.44
CA GLN A 117 -10.89 -1.98 -14.65
C GLN A 117 -10.92 -0.51 -14.23
N ALA A 118 -11.98 0.22 -14.59
CA ALA A 118 -12.15 1.63 -14.21
C ALA A 118 -12.19 1.79 -12.68
N LEU A 119 -12.81 0.86 -11.97
CA LEU A 119 -12.86 0.86 -10.51
C LEU A 119 -11.46 0.65 -9.88
N GLU A 120 -10.67 -0.28 -10.39
CA GLU A 120 -9.28 -0.48 -9.94
C GLU A 120 -8.41 0.75 -10.26
N MET A 121 -8.60 1.34 -11.45
CA MET A 121 -7.89 2.56 -11.85
C MET A 121 -8.27 3.75 -10.97
N SER A 122 -9.52 3.87 -10.51
CA SER A 122 -9.92 4.96 -9.60
C SER A 122 -9.14 4.94 -8.30
N GLY A 123 -8.86 3.74 -7.74
CA GLY A 123 -7.98 3.60 -6.58
C GLY A 123 -6.53 4.04 -6.84
N MET A 124 -6.04 3.89 -8.08
CA MET A 124 -4.69 4.34 -8.46
C MET A 124 -4.61 5.85 -8.73
N LEU A 125 -5.74 6.51 -9.09
CA LEU A 125 -5.77 7.95 -9.35
C LEU A 125 -5.41 8.78 -8.12
N ILE A 126 -5.58 8.22 -6.92
CA ILE A 126 -5.20 8.88 -5.66
C ILE A 126 -3.70 9.23 -5.65
N LEU A 127 -2.84 8.43 -6.28
CA LEU A 127 -1.41 8.73 -6.43
C LEU A 127 -1.11 10.03 -7.23
N ALA A 128 -2.06 10.49 -8.03
CA ALA A 128 -1.88 11.72 -8.80
C ALA A 128 -2.10 12.98 -7.96
N MET A 129 -2.67 12.86 -6.76
CA MET A 129 -2.95 13.99 -5.86
C MET A 129 -1.95 13.99 -4.69
N PRO A 130 -1.29 15.12 -4.40
CA PRO A 130 -0.50 15.27 -3.19
C PRO A 130 -1.39 15.14 -1.93
N GLY A 131 -0.90 14.41 -0.90
CA GLY A 131 -1.65 14.17 0.33
C GLY A 131 -2.12 15.45 1.02
N ILE A 132 -1.30 16.49 1.00
CA ILE A 132 -1.64 17.79 1.57
C ILE A 132 -2.85 18.45 0.90
N VAL A 133 -2.99 18.32 -0.42
CA VAL A 133 -4.15 18.87 -1.17
C VAL A 133 -5.43 18.12 -0.76
N LEU A 134 -5.32 16.82 -0.60
CA LEU A 134 -6.43 15.94 -0.20
C LEU A 134 -6.87 16.26 1.24
N ALA A 135 -5.91 16.41 2.15
CA ALA A 135 -6.16 16.77 3.55
C ALA A 135 -6.80 18.16 3.66
N THR A 136 -6.28 19.16 2.94
CA THR A 136 -6.86 20.53 2.92
C THR A 136 -8.28 20.51 2.36
N GLY A 137 -8.53 19.72 1.30
CA GLY A 137 -9.87 19.56 0.72
C GLY A 137 -10.87 19.00 1.72
N PHE A 138 -10.51 17.94 2.46
CA PHE A 138 -11.35 17.37 3.52
C PHE A 138 -11.53 18.33 4.69
N PHE A 139 -10.46 19.03 5.09
CA PHE A 139 -10.53 20.03 6.14
C PHE A 139 -11.56 21.12 5.80
N LEU A 140 -11.49 21.72 4.61
CA LEU A 140 -12.44 22.74 4.17
C LEU A 140 -13.87 22.22 4.08
N LEU A 141 -14.05 20.97 3.64
CA LEU A 141 -15.36 20.35 3.50
C LEU A 141 -16.00 20.04 4.88
N LEU A 142 -15.22 19.53 5.83
CA LEU A 142 -15.74 19.18 7.15
C LEU A 142 -15.82 20.39 8.10
N ASN A 143 -14.95 21.38 7.94
CA ASN A 143 -14.99 22.59 8.75
C ASN A 143 -16.35 23.31 8.65
N ASN A 144 -16.95 23.22 7.48
CA ASN A 144 -18.25 23.87 7.21
C ASN A 144 -19.46 23.05 7.72
N THR A 145 -19.27 21.76 8.08
CA THR A 145 -20.37 20.85 8.39
C THR A 145 -20.42 20.38 9.86
N ILE A 146 -19.29 20.13 10.51
CA ILE A 146 -19.28 19.35 11.78
C ILE A 146 -18.58 20.08 12.96
N GLY A 147 -17.85 21.20 12.73
CA GLY A 147 -17.08 21.89 13.77
C GLY A 147 -15.73 21.20 14.10
N LEU A 148 -14.70 22.01 14.25
CA LEU A 148 -13.28 21.63 14.15
C LEU A 148 -12.65 20.72 15.23
N PRO A 149 -13.01 20.74 16.54
CA PRO A 149 -12.14 20.10 17.54
C PRO A 149 -12.19 18.57 17.57
N GLN A 150 -13.26 17.97 17.09
CA GLN A 150 -13.46 16.50 17.17
C GLN A 150 -13.19 15.74 15.87
N SER A 151 -12.97 16.45 14.76
CA SER A 151 -12.82 15.85 13.44
C SER A 151 -11.38 15.78 12.92
N ALA A 152 -10.41 16.42 13.59
CA ALA A 152 -9.03 16.45 13.10
C ALA A 152 -8.41 15.07 12.97
N ASP A 153 -8.48 14.23 14.00
CA ASP A 153 -7.98 12.84 13.93
C ASP A 153 -8.69 12.03 12.84
N GLY A 154 -9.99 12.24 12.65
CA GLY A 154 -10.78 11.58 11.63
C GLY A 154 -10.34 11.96 10.21
N ILE A 155 -10.02 13.23 9.97
CA ILE A 155 -9.52 13.71 8.68
C ILE A 155 -8.17 13.07 8.36
N VAL A 156 -7.26 13.05 9.34
CA VAL A 156 -5.94 12.45 9.20
C VAL A 156 -6.07 10.95 8.91
N ILE A 157 -6.89 10.21 9.68
CA ILE A 157 -7.12 8.78 9.46
C ILE A 157 -7.66 8.52 8.06
N PHE A 158 -8.65 9.27 7.62
CA PHE A 158 -9.29 9.07 6.33
C PHE A 158 -8.35 9.40 5.16
N THR A 159 -7.62 10.53 5.25
CA THR A 159 -6.65 10.94 4.23
C THR A 159 -5.52 9.92 4.11
N ASN A 160 -4.92 9.51 5.23
CA ASN A 160 -3.86 8.50 5.25
C ASN A 160 -4.35 7.15 4.72
N ALA A 161 -5.58 6.75 5.06
CA ALA A 161 -6.17 5.54 4.53
C ALA A 161 -6.31 5.59 3.00
N LEU A 162 -6.81 6.71 2.45
CA LEU A 162 -6.95 6.90 1.00
C LEU A 162 -5.58 6.90 0.30
N MET A 163 -4.59 7.60 0.85
CA MET A 163 -3.24 7.65 0.28
C MET A 163 -2.54 6.28 0.26
N ALA A 164 -2.90 5.39 1.18
CA ALA A 164 -2.35 4.04 1.25
C ALA A 164 -3.06 3.03 0.31
N ILE A 165 -4.28 3.33 -0.20
CA ILE A 165 -5.04 2.41 -1.08
C ILE A 165 -4.23 1.93 -2.29
N PRO A 166 -3.51 2.76 -3.06
CA PRO A 166 -2.77 2.29 -4.22
C PRO A 166 -1.72 1.23 -3.90
N TYR A 167 -1.07 1.38 -2.75
CA TYR A 167 -0.06 0.42 -2.28
C TYR A 167 -0.70 -0.88 -1.82
N ALA A 168 -1.80 -0.80 -1.07
CA ALA A 168 -2.58 -1.95 -0.64
C ALA A 168 -3.16 -2.73 -1.85
N LEU A 169 -3.64 -2.00 -2.88
CA LEU A 169 -4.08 -2.60 -4.15
C LEU A 169 -2.97 -3.41 -4.81
N LYS A 170 -1.76 -2.86 -4.92
CA LYS A 170 -0.60 -3.55 -5.51
C LYS A 170 -0.26 -4.85 -4.77
N VAL A 171 -0.37 -4.85 -3.45
CA VAL A 171 -0.10 -6.03 -2.62
C VAL A 171 -1.19 -7.08 -2.72
N LEU A 172 -2.47 -6.66 -2.82
CA LEU A 172 -3.63 -7.57 -2.73
C LEU A 172 -4.15 -8.05 -4.09
N GLU A 173 -3.92 -7.31 -5.18
CA GLU A 173 -4.48 -7.60 -6.51
C GLU A 173 -4.08 -8.98 -7.02
N ASN A 174 -2.80 -9.32 -7.05
CA ASN A 174 -2.31 -10.59 -7.56
C ASN A 174 -2.74 -11.78 -6.68
N PRO A 175 -2.54 -11.77 -5.34
CA PRO A 175 -3.03 -12.83 -4.48
C PRO A 175 -4.54 -13.07 -4.59
N MET A 176 -5.33 -11.99 -4.73
CA MET A 176 -6.78 -12.09 -4.90
C MET A 176 -7.16 -12.78 -6.22
N ARG A 177 -6.48 -12.44 -7.30
CA ARG A 177 -6.67 -13.08 -8.61
C ARG A 177 -6.28 -14.55 -8.59
N ASP A 178 -5.16 -14.89 -7.99
CA ASP A 178 -4.65 -16.27 -7.89
C ASP A 178 -5.62 -17.15 -7.08
N ILE A 179 -6.11 -16.65 -5.94
CA ILE A 179 -7.08 -17.36 -5.10
C ILE A 179 -8.39 -17.53 -5.86
N THR A 180 -8.85 -16.50 -6.57
CA THR A 180 -10.07 -16.58 -7.37
C THR A 180 -9.93 -17.64 -8.47
N ALA A 181 -8.82 -17.66 -9.20
CA ALA A 181 -8.58 -18.63 -10.26
C ALA A 181 -8.49 -20.07 -9.70
N ARG A 182 -7.80 -20.25 -8.56
CA ARG A 182 -7.56 -21.59 -7.97
C ARG A 182 -8.80 -22.20 -7.32
N TYR A 183 -9.62 -21.39 -6.65
CA TYR A 183 -10.76 -21.89 -5.87
C TYR A 183 -12.12 -21.67 -6.51
N SER A 184 -12.21 -21.03 -7.71
CA SER A 184 -13.50 -20.74 -8.35
C SER A 184 -14.31 -21.99 -8.64
N MET A 185 -13.70 -23.01 -9.26
CA MET A 185 -14.39 -24.27 -9.60
C MET A 185 -14.83 -25.03 -8.33
N LEU A 186 -13.98 -25.03 -7.31
CA LEU A 186 -14.27 -25.71 -6.04
C LEU A 186 -15.40 -25.02 -5.27
N CYS A 187 -15.47 -23.70 -5.28
CA CYS A 187 -16.58 -22.95 -4.69
C CYS A 187 -17.88 -23.18 -5.44
N GLN A 188 -17.84 -23.24 -6.78
CA GLN A 188 -19.02 -23.54 -7.59
C GLN A 188 -19.57 -24.94 -7.35
N SER A 189 -18.70 -25.96 -7.27
CA SER A 189 -19.12 -27.34 -6.99
C SER A 189 -19.70 -27.54 -5.60
N LEU A 190 -19.30 -26.70 -4.62
CA LEU A 190 -19.79 -26.74 -3.24
C LEU A 190 -20.96 -25.77 -2.99
N GLY A 191 -21.40 -25.01 -4.00
CA GLY A 191 -22.46 -24.01 -3.84
C GLY A 191 -22.08 -22.85 -2.90
N ILE A 192 -20.78 -22.59 -2.70
CA ILE A 192 -20.29 -21.51 -1.83
C ILE A 192 -20.19 -20.23 -2.64
N GLU A 193 -21.14 -19.31 -2.47
CA GLU A 193 -21.20 -18.04 -3.20
C GLU A 193 -21.20 -16.81 -2.27
N GLY A 194 -20.92 -15.64 -2.85
CA GLY A 194 -21.06 -14.35 -2.19
C GLY A 194 -20.25 -14.19 -0.91
N TRP A 195 -20.90 -13.74 0.15
CA TRP A 195 -20.26 -13.43 1.44
C TRP A 195 -19.63 -14.64 2.14
N SER A 196 -20.25 -15.82 1.99
CA SER A 196 -19.72 -17.07 2.55
C SER A 196 -18.38 -17.43 1.92
N ARG A 197 -18.21 -17.23 0.63
CA ARG A 197 -16.94 -17.42 -0.09
C ARG A 197 -15.86 -16.48 0.43
N LEU A 198 -16.19 -15.20 0.63
CA LEU A 198 -15.25 -14.22 1.17
C LEU A 198 -14.76 -14.64 2.56
N LYS A 199 -15.67 -15.02 3.45
CA LYS A 199 -15.35 -15.32 4.85
C LYS A 199 -14.57 -16.63 5.03
N VAL A 200 -14.99 -17.68 4.34
CA VAL A 200 -14.46 -19.04 4.55
C VAL A 200 -13.19 -19.28 3.75
N VAL A 201 -13.13 -18.81 2.50
CA VAL A 201 -12.02 -19.10 1.57
C VAL A 201 -11.05 -17.93 1.46
N GLU A 202 -11.57 -16.77 1.07
CA GLU A 202 -10.72 -15.65 0.65
C GLU A 202 -9.99 -15.00 1.83
N LEU A 203 -10.68 -14.64 2.91
CA LEU A 203 -10.04 -14.04 4.09
C LEU A 203 -9.01 -14.97 4.73
N ARG A 204 -9.28 -16.29 4.70
CA ARG A 204 -8.36 -17.26 5.26
C ARG A 204 -7.10 -17.43 4.41
N ALA A 205 -7.24 -17.43 3.08
CA ALA A 205 -6.13 -17.54 2.14
C ALA A 205 -5.33 -16.22 2.03
N LEU A 206 -6.00 -15.06 2.17
CA LEU A 206 -5.39 -13.73 2.08
C LEU A 206 -4.75 -13.23 3.37
N LYS A 207 -4.73 -14.00 4.46
CA LYS A 207 -4.20 -13.54 5.78
C LYS A 207 -2.82 -12.88 5.67
N ARG A 208 -1.88 -13.52 4.95
CA ARG A 208 -0.51 -13.00 4.79
C ARG A 208 -0.48 -11.72 3.95
N PRO A 209 -1.06 -11.67 2.74
CA PRO A 209 -1.16 -10.43 1.96
C PRO A 209 -1.90 -9.30 2.69
N LEU A 210 -2.96 -9.61 3.44
CA LEU A 210 -3.69 -8.61 4.25
C LEU A 210 -2.82 -8.03 5.36
N ALA A 211 -2.04 -8.87 6.06
CA ALA A 211 -1.10 -8.40 7.07
C ALA A 211 0.00 -7.52 6.45
N GLN A 212 0.49 -7.87 5.26
CA GLN A 212 1.46 -7.04 4.53
C GLN A 212 0.85 -5.70 4.12
N ALA A 213 -0.35 -5.69 3.54
CA ALA A 213 -1.04 -4.46 3.16
C ALA A 213 -1.30 -3.56 4.37
N LEU A 214 -1.72 -4.15 5.51
CA LEU A 214 -1.90 -3.43 6.77
C LEU A 214 -0.58 -2.81 7.26
N ALA A 215 0.50 -3.58 7.28
CA ALA A 215 1.80 -3.09 7.70
C ALA A 215 2.28 -1.92 6.82
N PHE A 216 2.17 -2.04 5.50
CA PHE A 216 2.51 -0.95 4.57
C PHE A 216 1.65 0.29 4.82
N ALA A 217 0.33 0.15 4.99
CA ALA A 217 -0.54 1.27 5.25
C ALA A 217 -0.22 1.96 6.58
N CYS A 218 0.10 1.20 7.64
CA CYS A 218 0.53 1.77 8.92
C CYS A 218 1.87 2.51 8.81
N VAL A 219 2.86 1.95 8.12
CA VAL A 219 4.17 2.59 7.91
C VAL A 219 4.02 3.90 7.13
N LEU A 220 3.22 3.89 6.06
CA LEU A 220 2.94 5.11 5.29
C LEU A 220 2.23 6.17 6.14
N SER A 221 1.25 5.77 6.95
CA SER A 221 0.53 6.69 7.84
C SER A 221 1.43 7.31 8.92
N ILE A 222 2.40 6.57 9.46
CA ILE A 222 3.37 7.11 10.43
C ILE A 222 4.37 8.05 9.74
N GLY A 223 4.74 7.76 8.49
CA GLY A 223 5.72 8.55 7.74
C GLY A 223 5.15 9.80 7.06
N ASP A 224 3.84 9.98 7.03
CA ASP A 224 3.21 11.12 6.35
C ASP A 224 3.10 12.34 7.28
N PHE A 225 4.15 13.15 7.29
CA PHE A 225 4.18 14.42 8.02
C PHE A 225 3.31 15.51 7.36
N GLY A 226 3.02 15.40 6.05
CA GLY A 226 2.30 16.42 5.30
C GLY A 226 0.85 16.60 5.74
N VAL A 227 0.20 15.52 6.15
CA VAL A 227 -1.19 15.52 6.62
C VAL A 227 -1.30 15.94 8.09
N VAL A 228 -0.28 15.62 8.90
CA VAL A 228 -0.26 15.93 10.34
C VAL A 228 0.11 17.39 10.63
N ALA A 229 0.77 18.05 9.67
CA ALA A 229 1.22 19.45 9.81
C ALA A 229 0.11 20.50 9.56
N LEU A 230 -1.11 20.07 9.19
CA LEU A 230 -2.31 20.91 9.01
C LEU A 230 -3.13 20.99 10.30
#